data_b7d1413cd3f2945618090ee433af965c
#
_entry.id   b7d1413cd3f2945618090ee433af965c
#
_cell.length_a   1.000
_cell.length_b   1.000
_cell.length_c   1.000
_cell.angle_alpha   90.00
_cell.angle_beta   90.00
_cell.angle_gamma   90.00
#
_symmetry.space_group_name_H-M   'P 1'
#
loop_
_entity.id
_entity.type
_entity.pdbx_description
1 polymer ?
#
loop_
_entity_poly.entity_id
_entity_poly.type
_entity_poly.pdbx_seq_one_letter_code
_entity_poly.pdbx_strand_id
1 'polypeptide(L)'
;MKSLKIALAALVGLVAVSCYNDFDTPAPQKLYTADDMAAMGLTRITIAEVKEKFGPISNTGTNDNFSTTKTLKFGTRTSEEAKFDGLMEWPEASKYYIKGKVISSDRQGNIYKSLYIYDGTAGIELKLYNGLYLDFLLDLASKPIKSQWVYVRLDGLYL
;
A
#
# COMPACT_ATOMS: atom_id res chain seq x y z
N MET A 1 60.66 12.25 16.59
CA MET A 1 59.87 12.38 15.36
C MET A 1 59.26 11.06 14.85
N LYS A 2 59.87 9.89 15.05
CA LYS A 2 59.28 8.58 14.63
C LYS A 2 58.09 8.18 15.47
N SER A 3 58.11 8.37 16.80
CA SER A 3 57.00 8.06 17.72
C SER A 3 55.75 8.88 17.46
N LEU A 4 55.84 10.14 17.05
CA LEU A 4 54.69 11.00 16.72
C LEU A 4 53.96 10.50 15.45
N LYS A 5 54.71 10.03 14.46
CA LYS A 5 54.13 9.47 13.22
C LYS A 5 53.41 8.16 13.45
N ILE A 6 53.88 7.34 14.36
CA ILE A 6 53.23 6.08 14.75
C ILE A 6 51.94 6.36 15.52
N ALA A 7 51.93 7.32 16.45
CA ALA A 7 50.74 7.71 17.19
C ALA A 7 49.66 8.31 16.26
N LEU A 8 50.06 9.12 15.27
CA LEU A 8 49.12 9.68 14.29
C LEU A 8 48.51 8.62 13.38
N ALA A 9 49.30 7.62 12.94
CA ALA A 9 48.83 6.51 12.13
C ALA A 9 47.84 5.61 12.92
N ALA A 10 48.09 5.39 14.20
CA ALA A 10 47.19 4.62 15.08
C ALA A 10 45.86 5.36 15.32
N LEU A 11 45.91 6.71 15.47
CA LEU A 11 44.71 7.52 15.65
C LEU A 11 43.83 7.52 14.40
N VAL A 12 44.42 7.61 13.21
CA VAL A 12 43.69 7.54 11.92
C VAL A 12 43.07 6.14 11.71
N GLY A 13 43.77 5.07 12.11
CA GLY A 13 43.25 3.71 12.04
C GLY A 13 42.03 3.48 12.95
N LEU A 14 42.01 4.07 14.13
CA LEU A 14 40.88 3.97 15.08
C LEU A 14 39.63 4.71 14.60
N VAL A 15 39.79 5.84 13.91
CA VAL A 15 38.65 6.59 13.36
C VAL A 15 38.03 5.89 12.14
N ALA A 16 38.81 5.15 11.36
CA ALA A 16 38.32 4.42 10.19
C ALA A 16 37.49 3.18 10.54
N VAL A 17 37.68 2.58 11.73
CA VAL A 17 36.93 1.40 12.15
C VAL A 17 35.59 1.71 12.82
N SER A 18 35.42 2.94 13.34
CA SER A 18 34.24 3.31 14.11
C SER A 18 33.00 3.65 13.26
N CYS A 19 33.15 3.85 11.94
CA CYS A 19 32.03 4.23 11.07
C CYS A 19 31.42 3.09 10.26
N TYR A 20 31.90 1.84 10.39
CA TYR A 20 31.48 0.78 9.46
C TYR A 20 30.61 -0.33 10.08
N ASN A 21 30.38 -0.30 11.39
CA ASN A 21 29.70 -1.41 12.07
C ASN A 21 28.33 -1.07 12.69
N ASP A 22 27.79 0.11 12.47
CA ASP A 22 26.52 0.55 13.07
C ASP A 22 25.34 0.59 12.08
N PHE A 23 25.42 -0.14 10.98
CA PHE A 23 24.23 -0.40 10.20
C PHE A 23 23.53 -1.64 10.78
N ASP A 24 22.60 -1.40 11.69
CA ASP A 24 21.64 -2.43 12.06
C ASP A 24 20.99 -2.98 10.78
N THR A 25 21.15 -4.28 10.57
CA THR A 25 20.43 -4.94 9.48
C THR A 25 18.95 -4.66 9.67
N PRO A 26 18.25 -4.07 8.67
CA PRO A 26 16.84 -3.81 8.78
C PRO A 26 16.12 -5.07 9.24
N ALA A 27 15.25 -4.95 10.22
CA ALA A 27 14.46 -6.08 10.68
C ALA A 27 13.78 -6.77 9.49
N PRO A 28 13.76 -8.10 9.42
CA PRO A 28 13.09 -8.81 8.33
C PRO A 28 11.65 -8.31 8.19
N GLN A 29 11.26 -7.96 6.98
CA GLN A 29 9.89 -7.54 6.73
C GLN A 29 8.94 -8.69 7.06
N LYS A 30 7.94 -8.42 7.91
CA LYS A 30 6.91 -9.40 8.21
C LYS A 30 6.04 -9.61 6.96
N LEU A 31 6.00 -10.84 6.47
CA LEU A 31 5.03 -11.24 5.44
C LEU A 31 3.73 -11.62 6.14
N TYR A 32 2.68 -10.86 5.87
CA TYR A 32 1.36 -11.13 6.42
C TYR A 32 0.68 -12.28 5.70
N THR A 33 -0.07 -13.07 6.45
CA THR A 33 -0.88 -14.21 5.97
C THR A 33 -2.37 -13.96 6.23
N ALA A 34 -3.22 -14.87 5.73
CA ALA A 34 -4.65 -14.84 6.05
C ALA A 34 -4.90 -15.06 7.55
N ASP A 35 -4.07 -15.87 8.20
CA ASP A 35 -4.19 -16.14 9.65
C ASP A 35 -3.84 -14.90 10.47
N ASP A 36 -2.87 -14.11 10.03
CA ASP A 36 -2.57 -12.81 10.66
C ASP A 36 -3.76 -11.86 10.57
N MET A 37 -4.49 -11.84 9.44
CA MET A 37 -5.70 -11.03 9.30
C MET A 37 -6.81 -11.51 10.21
N ALA A 38 -7.01 -12.83 10.29
CA ALA A 38 -7.99 -13.43 11.21
C ALA A 38 -7.64 -13.15 12.67
N ALA A 39 -6.37 -13.23 13.06
CA ALA A 39 -5.90 -12.88 14.40
C ALA A 39 -6.15 -11.41 14.75
N MET A 40 -6.20 -10.52 13.77
CA MET A 40 -6.60 -9.11 13.93
C MET A 40 -8.12 -8.92 13.96
N GLY A 41 -8.92 -9.99 13.91
CA GLY A 41 -10.38 -9.92 13.86
C GLY A 41 -10.93 -9.44 12.50
N LEU A 42 -10.13 -9.53 11.43
CA LEU A 42 -10.51 -9.07 10.12
C LEU A 42 -11.07 -10.22 9.26
N THR A 43 -12.13 -9.95 8.52
CA THR A 43 -12.75 -10.88 7.58
C THR A 43 -12.45 -10.45 6.15
N ARG A 44 -12.16 -11.41 5.27
CA ARG A 44 -11.95 -11.12 3.85
C ARG A 44 -13.27 -10.80 3.17
N ILE A 45 -13.26 -9.76 2.34
CA ILE A 45 -14.32 -9.42 1.39
C ILE A 45 -13.71 -9.33 -0.02
N THR A 46 -14.48 -9.59 -1.05
CA THR A 46 -14.02 -9.49 -2.45
C THR A 46 -14.05 -8.04 -2.93
N ILE A 47 -13.22 -7.75 -3.94
CA ILE A 47 -13.22 -6.42 -4.57
C ILE A 47 -14.57 -6.14 -5.26
N ALA A 48 -15.22 -7.16 -5.83
CA ALA A 48 -16.54 -7.01 -6.43
C ALA A 48 -17.60 -6.58 -5.39
N GLU A 49 -17.62 -7.22 -4.21
CA GLU A 49 -18.52 -6.84 -3.11
C GLU A 49 -18.27 -5.42 -2.59
N VAL A 50 -17.00 -5.00 -2.52
CA VAL A 50 -16.66 -3.60 -2.16
C VAL A 50 -17.23 -2.63 -3.17
N LYS A 51 -17.09 -2.92 -4.48
CA LYS A 51 -17.66 -2.10 -5.54
C LYS A 51 -19.20 -2.07 -5.53
N GLU A 52 -19.80 -3.20 -5.21
CA GLU A 52 -21.26 -3.28 -5.06
C GLU A 52 -21.77 -2.38 -3.92
N LYS A 53 -21.05 -2.32 -2.81
CA LYS A 53 -21.37 -1.39 -1.70
C LYS A 53 -21.29 0.08 -2.10
N PHE A 54 -20.38 0.44 -2.98
CA PHE A 54 -20.34 1.79 -3.57
C PHE A 54 -21.54 2.05 -4.47
N GLY A 55 -22.03 1.01 -5.14
CA GLY A 55 -23.12 1.05 -6.09
C GLY A 55 -22.71 1.54 -7.48
N PRO A 56 -23.67 1.60 -8.43
CA PRO A 56 -23.37 1.92 -9.81
C PRO A 56 -22.84 3.36 -9.93
N ILE A 57 -21.80 3.51 -10.75
CA ILE A 57 -21.37 4.82 -11.24
C ILE A 57 -22.42 5.23 -12.28
N SER A 58 -23.22 6.22 -11.97
CA SER A 58 -24.25 6.70 -12.90
C SER A 58 -23.58 7.44 -14.06
N ASN A 59 -23.48 6.78 -15.21
CA ASN A 59 -23.20 7.42 -16.49
C ASN A 59 -24.49 8.08 -17.02
N THR A 60 -24.95 9.13 -16.40
CA THR A 60 -26.02 9.94 -16.98
C THR A 60 -25.42 10.88 -18.02
N GLY A 61 -25.16 10.37 -19.21
CA GLY A 61 -25.19 10.97 -20.54
C GLY A 61 -24.61 12.37 -20.83
N THR A 62 -24.08 13.05 -19.87
CA THR A 62 -23.33 14.29 -19.99
C THR A 62 -21.91 14.04 -19.55
N ASN A 63 -20.95 14.45 -20.28
CA ASN A 63 -19.49 14.33 -20.19
C ASN A 63 -18.82 14.15 -18.81
N ASP A 64 -19.55 13.92 -17.77
CA ASP A 64 -19.08 13.65 -16.40
C ASP A 64 -18.83 12.16 -16.22
N ASN A 65 -17.80 11.68 -16.90
CA ASN A 65 -17.37 10.27 -16.82
C ASN A 65 -16.94 9.85 -15.40
N PHE A 66 -16.91 10.77 -14.47
CA PHE A 66 -16.57 10.52 -13.08
C PHE A 66 -17.49 11.37 -12.20
N SER A 67 -18.42 10.73 -11.49
CA SER A 67 -19.12 11.41 -10.41
C SER A 67 -18.12 11.69 -9.29
N THR A 68 -17.53 12.87 -9.27
CA THR A 68 -16.67 13.34 -8.19
C THR A 68 -17.45 13.68 -6.92
N THR A 69 -18.77 13.53 -6.96
CA THR A 69 -19.68 13.94 -5.88
C THR A 69 -20.01 12.82 -4.92
N LYS A 70 -19.63 11.58 -5.22
CA LYS A 70 -19.94 10.41 -4.41
C LYS A 70 -18.64 9.77 -3.92
N THR A 71 -18.48 9.70 -2.62
CA THR A 71 -17.34 9.05 -1.95
C THR A 71 -17.86 8.16 -0.84
N LEU A 72 -17.30 6.97 -0.70
CA LEU A 72 -17.62 6.03 0.37
C LEU A 72 -16.43 5.93 1.33
N LYS A 73 -16.63 6.34 2.58
CA LYS A 73 -15.68 6.07 3.65
C LYS A 73 -15.89 4.68 4.20
N PHE A 74 -14.82 3.93 4.31
CA PHE A 74 -14.78 2.65 5.03
C PHE A 74 -14.55 2.92 6.52
N GLY A 75 -15.59 2.75 7.31
CA GLY A 75 -15.65 3.12 8.71
C GLY A 75 -16.66 4.24 8.97
N THR A 76 -16.69 4.74 10.18
CA THR A 76 -17.60 5.81 10.59
C THR A 76 -17.01 7.18 10.25
N ARG A 77 -17.84 8.10 9.80
CA ARG A 77 -17.45 9.48 9.53
C ARG A 77 -17.17 10.21 10.85
N THR A 78 -16.19 11.07 10.84
CA THR A 78 -15.99 12.05 11.89
C THR A 78 -17.03 13.16 11.80
N SER A 79 -17.14 13.98 12.86
CA SER A 79 -18.05 15.15 12.85
C SER A 79 -17.71 16.17 11.76
N GLU A 80 -16.44 16.31 11.40
CA GLU A 80 -16.02 17.18 10.29
C GLU A 80 -16.40 16.58 8.93
N GLU A 81 -16.18 15.28 8.74
CA GLU A 81 -16.53 14.58 7.51
C GLU A 81 -18.06 14.54 7.28
N ALA A 82 -18.85 14.52 8.36
CA ALA A 82 -20.30 14.54 8.27
C ALA A 82 -20.85 15.83 7.63
N LYS A 83 -20.05 16.88 7.53
CA LYS A 83 -20.40 18.16 6.88
C LYS A 83 -20.28 18.12 5.35
N PHE A 84 -19.63 17.09 4.80
CA PHE A 84 -19.44 16.99 3.35
C PHE A 84 -20.61 16.25 2.70
N ASP A 85 -21.30 16.93 1.77
CA ASP A 85 -22.32 16.33 0.94
C ASP A 85 -21.72 15.24 0.04
N GLY A 86 -22.50 14.17 -0.19
CA GLY A 86 -22.07 13.06 -1.04
C GLY A 86 -21.06 12.09 -0.40
N LEU A 87 -20.60 12.35 0.81
CA LEU A 87 -19.77 11.39 1.55
C LEU A 87 -20.68 10.39 2.28
N MET A 88 -20.68 9.16 1.79
CA MET A 88 -21.35 8.03 2.43
C MET A 88 -20.41 7.36 3.45
N GLU A 89 -20.96 6.55 4.34
CA GLU A 89 -20.16 5.74 5.26
C GLU A 89 -20.58 4.27 5.25
N TRP A 90 -19.61 3.42 5.55
CA TRP A 90 -19.84 1.99 5.76
C TRP A 90 -19.08 1.55 7.02
N PRO A 91 -19.72 1.67 8.21
CA PRO A 91 -19.08 1.42 9.51
C PRO A 91 -18.50 0.00 9.64
N GLU A 92 -19.21 -1.01 9.13
CA GLU A 92 -18.78 -2.41 9.21
C GLU A 92 -17.51 -2.68 8.41
N ALA A 93 -17.15 -1.82 7.47
CA ALA A 93 -15.94 -1.98 6.66
C ALA A 93 -14.65 -2.01 7.50
N SER A 94 -14.68 -1.46 8.72
CA SER A 94 -13.58 -1.53 9.67
C SER A 94 -13.16 -2.98 10.02
N LYS A 95 -14.07 -3.94 9.84
CA LYS A 95 -13.85 -5.38 10.09
C LYS A 95 -13.38 -6.15 8.86
N TYR A 96 -13.23 -5.47 7.71
CA TYR A 96 -12.93 -6.14 6.46
C TYR A 96 -11.55 -5.79 5.91
N TYR A 97 -11.03 -6.73 5.13
CA TYR A 97 -9.88 -6.52 4.27
C TYR A 97 -10.14 -7.12 2.89
N ILE A 98 -9.51 -6.54 1.88
CA ILE A 98 -9.40 -7.14 0.56
C ILE A 98 -8.00 -7.73 0.38
N LYS A 99 -7.91 -8.78 -0.44
CA LYS A 99 -6.65 -9.39 -0.84
C LYS A 99 -6.60 -9.45 -2.36
N GLY A 100 -5.64 -8.82 -2.95
CA GLY A 100 -5.50 -8.83 -4.40
C GLY A 100 -4.06 -9.10 -4.85
N LYS A 101 -3.96 -9.66 -6.05
CA LYS A 101 -2.72 -9.85 -6.76
C LYS A 101 -2.36 -8.55 -7.45
N VAL A 102 -1.13 -8.11 -7.31
CA VAL A 102 -0.65 -6.92 -7.99
C VAL A 102 -0.57 -7.16 -9.49
N ILE A 103 -1.16 -6.27 -10.27
CA ILE A 103 -1.24 -6.34 -11.74
C ILE A 103 -0.65 -5.10 -12.44
N SER A 104 -0.05 -4.19 -11.69
CA SER A 104 0.63 -3.01 -12.25
C SER A 104 2.00 -2.81 -11.62
N SER A 105 2.84 -2.01 -12.29
CA SER A 105 4.14 -1.58 -11.77
C SER A 105 4.33 -0.11 -12.07
N ASP A 106 4.86 0.63 -11.10
CA ASP A 106 5.26 2.03 -11.25
C ASP A 106 6.73 2.21 -11.69
N ARG A 107 7.45 1.09 -11.84
CA ARG A 107 8.88 1.07 -12.14
C ARG A 107 9.28 1.86 -13.39
N GLN A 108 8.41 1.95 -14.38
CA GLN A 108 8.68 2.67 -15.62
C GLN A 108 8.17 4.11 -15.63
N GLY A 109 7.63 4.59 -14.50
CA GLY A 109 7.15 5.95 -14.36
C GLY A 109 5.81 6.28 -15.04
N ASN A 110 5.19 5.31 -15.72
CA ASN A 110 3.91 5.51 -16.38
C ASN A 110 2.71 5.56 -15.42
N ILE A 111 2.89 5.00 -14.24
CA ILE A 111 1.90 4.98 -13.15
C ILE A 111 2.58 5.57 -11.94
N TYR A 112 2.01 6.65 -11.40
CA TYR A 112 2.58 7.35 -10.26
C TYR A 112 1.62 7.31 -9.08
N LYS A 113 2.12 6.89 -7.91
CA LYS A 113 1.34 6.79 -6.67
C LYS A 113 0.08 5.91 -6.78
N SER A 114 0.07 4.97 -7.69
CA SER A 114 -1.06 4.07 -7.94
C SER A 114 -0.60 2.64 -8.04
N LEU A 115 -1.40 1.76 -7.50
CA LEU A 115 -1.23 0.31 -7.56
C LEU A 115 -2.54 -0.32 -7.97
N TYR A 116 -2.53 -1.17 -8.98
CA TYR A 116 -3.70 -1.94 -9.37
C TYR A 116 -3.60 -3.36 -8.84
N ILE A 117 -4.65 -3.83 -8.20
CA ILE A 117 -4.78 -5.20 -7.70
C ILE A 117 -6.02 -5.88 -8.26
N TYR A 118 -5.96 -7.20 -8.37
CA TYR A 118 -7.04 -8.05 -8.85
C TYR A 118 -7.17 -9.30 -7.97
N ASP A 119 -8.38 -9.68 -7.59
CA ASP A 119 -8.63 -10.79 -6.67
C ASP A 119 -9.34 -12.01 -7.30
N GLY A 120 -9.56 -11.97 -8.61
CA GLY A 120 -10.34 -12.97 -9.36
C GLY A 120 -11.78 -12.55 -9.60
N THR A 121 -12.32 -11.59 -8.87
CA THR A 121 -13.69 -11.08 -9.02
C THR A 121 -13.70 -9.71 -9.72
N ALA A 122 -12.84 -8.79 -9.30
CA ALA A 122 -12.71 -7.47 -9.88
C ALA A 122 -11.31 -6.90 -9.64
N GLY A 123 -10.97 -5.82 -10.35
CA GLY A 123 -9.78 -5.02 -10.12
C GLY A 123 -10.11 -3.71 -9.42
N ILE A 124 -9.16 -3.18 -8.66
CA ILE A 124 -9.27 -1.87 -8.01
C ILE A 124 -7.92 -1.15 -8.03
N GLU A 125 -7.97 0.16 -8.15
CA GLU A 125 -6.80 1.02 -7.98
C GLU A 125 -6.65 1.41 -6.51
N LEU A 126 -5.42 1.32 -6.01
CA LEU A 126 -5.02 1.83 -4.71
C LEU A 126 -4.21 3.10 -4.92
N LYS A 127 -4.67 4.22 -4.39
CA LYS A 127 -3.93 5.49 -4.38
C LYS A 127 -3.06 5.56 -3.14
N LEU A 128 -1.75 5.77 -3.34
CA LEU A 128 -0.75 5.81 -2.28
C LEU A 128 -0.19 7.22 -2.17
N TYR A 129 -0.65 7.99 -1.19
CA TYR A 129 -0.34 9.42 -1.08
C TYR A 129 1.16 9.72 -1.02
N ASN A 130 1.95 8.92 -0.32
CA ASN A 130 3.39 9.15 -0.12
C ASN A 130 4.30 8.39 -1.10
N GLY A 131 3.74 7.71 -2.12
CA GLY A 131 4.53 6.96 -3.08
C GLY A 131 5.33 5.85 -2.41
N LEU A 132 4.72 4.70 -2.18
CA LEU A 132 5.48 3.49 -1.93
C LEU A 132 6.10 3.09 -3.26
N TYR A 133 7.43 3.16 -3.36
CA TYR A 133 8.17 2.51 -4.44
C TYR A 133 8.11 1.00 -4.20
N LEU A 134 6.98 0.41 -4.56
CA LEU A 134 6.83 -1.02 -4.49
C LEU A 134 7.50 -1.59 -5.74
N ASP A 135 8.57 -2.30 -5.53
CA ASP A 135 9.29 -2.98 -6.61
C ASP A 135 8.48 -4.22 -7.03
N PHE A 136 7.45 -3.99 -7.85
CA PHE A 136 6.64 -5.06 -8.41
C PHE A 136 7.34 -5.62 -9.61
N LEU A 137 8.05 -6.71 -9.41
CA LEU A 137 8.60 -7.50 -10.50
C LEU A 137 7.46 -8.24 -11.19
N LEU A 138 6.82 -7.59 -12.15
CA LEU A 138 6.18 -8.28 -13.26
C LEU A 138 7.30 -8.79 -14.17
N ASP A 139 7.82 -9.95 -13.86
CA ASP A 139 8.69 -10.64 -14.80
C ASP A 139 7.80 -11.25 -15.90
N LEU A 140 7.63 -10.48 -16.98
CA LEU A 140 6.90 -10.91 -18.17
C LEU A 140 7.71 -11.88 -19.03
N ALA A 141 9.00 -12.07 -18.76
CA ALA A 141 9.89 -12.67 -19.72
C ALA A 141 10.17 -14.15 -19.51
N SER A 142 10.07 -14.68 -18.31
CA SER A 142 10.51 -16.06 -18.12
C SER A 142 10.09 -16.67 -16.79
N LYS A 143 9.00 -17.43 -16.80
CA LYS A 143 8.59 -18.36 -15.74
C LYS A 143 7.56 -17.80 -14.76
N PRO A 144 6.87 -18.70 -14.02
CA PRO A 144 5.62 -18.34 -13.35
C PRO A 144 5.79 -17.07 -12.52
N ILE A 145 5.08 -16.05 -12.95
CA ILE A 145 5.07 -14.71 -12.37
C ILE A 145 4.81 -14.88 -10.86
N LYS A 146 5.81 -14.67 -10.06
CA LYS A 146 5.65 -14.54 -8.61
C LYS A 146 4.99 -13.18 -8.34
N SER A 147 3.72 -13.09 -8.68
CA SER A 147 2.98 -11.87 -8.41
C SER A 147 2.78 -11.74 -6.92
N GLN A 148 3.11 -10.57 -6.43
CA GLN A 148 2.93 -10.20 -5.06
C GLN A 148 1.43 -10.10 -4.74
N TRP A 149 1.04 -10.68 -3.62
CA TRP A 149 -0.28 -10.49 -3.03
C TRP A 149 -0.20 -9.40 -1.97
N VAL A 150 -1.17 -8.51 -1.98
CA VAL A 150 -1.31 -7.48 -0.95
C VAL A 150 -2.62 -7.65 -0.19
N TYR A 151 -2.56 -7.38 1.10
CA TYR A 151 -3.70 -7.33 1.99
C TYR A 151 -3.96 -5.86 2.33
N VAL A 152 -5.17 -5.39 2.11
CA VAL A 152 -5.56 -4.01 2.34
C VAL A 152 -6.70 -3.98 3.35
N ARG A 153 -6.42 -3.50 4.55
CA ARG A 153 -7.47 -3.21 5.53
C ARG A 153 -8.29 -2.03 5.02
N LEU A 154 -9.60 -2.15 5.12
CA LEU A 154 -10.48 -1.11 4.59
C LEU A 154 -10.66 0.07 5.56
N ASP A 155 -10.51 -0.17 6.85
CA ASP A 155 -10.73 0.82 7.91
C ASP A 155 -10.00 2.15 7.64
N GLY A 156 -10.78 3.24 7.63
CA GLY A 156 -10.25 4.59 7.41
C GLY A 156 -9.92 4.96 5.96
N LEU A 157 -10.10 4.04 5.00
CA LEU A 157 -9.90 4.30 3.58
C LEU A 157 -11.16 4.88 2.94
N TYR A 158 -11.02 5.33 1.68
CA TYR A 158 -12.09 5.90 0.87
C TYR A 158 -12.14 5.25 -0.51
N LEU A 159 -13.34 5.12 -1.07
CA LEU A 159 -13.61 4.69 -2.44
C LEU A 159 -14.38 5.76 -3.18
#